data_b33b29232be00ad52e98eefc265ae352
#
_entry.id   b33b29232be00ad52e98eefc265ae352
#
_cell.length_a   1.000
_cell.length_b   1.000
_cell.length_c   1.000
_cell.angle_alpha   90.00
_cell.angle_beta   90.00
_cell.angle_gamma   90.00
#
_symmetry.space_group_name_H-M   'P 1'
#
loop_
_entity.id
_entity.type
_entity.pdbx_description
1 polymer ?
#
loop_
_entity_poly.entity_id
_entity_poly.type
_entity_poly.pdbx_seq_one_letter_code
_entity_poly.pdbx_strand_id
1 'polypeptide(L)'
;WLSWDHPRMPWQGTELWLAEFNADGTLAAPRLIAGGPEEAICQPEWSPDGRLHFVSDRSGWWNLYRYSEVDEQPHTEALCPMQAEFGGPHWTFGGAMYGFRSAHEIICAYIDKGVSRLARLLVGSGKLEAIANPYEEIRELRVGPGFVVLLGGGPTIALELARIDFTSTDVEVLARSIAELPDTRDLSVPDSISYASAGGRTAHAFFYPPASKDVQAPAGSKPPVIVISHGGPTGMTVNTLKLATQFWTSRGFGVLDVNYGGSTGFGRAYRDALKGQWGIVDVEDCIAGARALVERGLADGERLIIRGGSAGGLTTLCALTFHDVFKLGASYYGVSDLKGLDQDSHKFESHYNAYLIAPQPQAEALYQARSPINHTDRLSRPMIFFQGLDDKVVPPQQSQMMVDALKARGVPVAYLPLEGEGHGFRKAENIVRTLEAELYFYQRIFGLHAADAPAPIQIHNLT
;
A
#
# COMPACT_ATOMS: atom_id res chain seq x y z
N TRP A 1 2.44 6.82 26.71
CA TRP A 1 2.62 7.40 25.39
C TRP A 1 3.65 6.64 24.58
N LEU A 2 3.67 6.89 23.27
CA LEU A 2 4.69 6.41 22.36
C LEU A 2 5.63 7.55 21.99
N SER A 3 6.93 7.22 21.81
CA SER A 3 7.92 8.13 21.24
C SER A 3 8.83 7.39 20.26
N TRP A 4 9.34 8.12 19.29
CA TRP A 4 10.40 7.67 18.39
C TRP A 4 11.26 8.86 17.99
N ASP A 5 12.49 8.60 17.63
CA ASP A 5 13.46 9.63 17.25
C ASP A 5 14.03 9.40 15.86
N HIS A 6 14.23 10.48 15.11
CA HIS A 6 15.01 10.42 13.88
C HIS A 6 16.39 9.79 14.13
N PRO A 7 16.92 9.01 13.19
CA PRO A 7 16.48 8.84 11.80
C PRO A 7 15.39 7.78 11.59
N ARG A 8 14.85 7.18 12.64
CA ARG A 8 13.85 6.11 12.53
C ARG A 8 12.46 6.66 12.19
N MET A 9 11.72 5.87 11.40
CA MET A 9 10.27 6.00 11.28
C MET A 9 9.59 5.22 12.41
N PRO A 10 8.36 5.58 12.83
CA PRO A 10 7.70 4.93 13.98
C PRO A 10 7.48 3.42 13.81
N TRP A 11 7.43 2.90 12.59
CA TRP A 11 7.34 1.46 12.32
C TRP A 11 8.68 0.72 12.30
N GLN A 12 9.79 1.43 12.44
CA GLN A 12 11.13 0.84 12.57
C GLN A 12 11.47 0.60 14.03
N GLY A 13 11.18 1.59 14.87
CA GLY A 13 11.43 1.51 16.29
C GLY A 13 10.66 2.61 17.05
N THR A 14 9.92 2.19 18.06
CA THR A 14 9.07 3.04 18.90
C THR A 14 9.21 2.61 20.35
N GLU A 15 9.21 3.55 21.28
CA GLU A 15 9.29 3.31 22.71
C GLU A 15 7.94 3.58 23.36
N LEU A 16 7.48 2.67 24.20
CA LEU A 16 6.28 2.81 25.03
C LEU A 16 6.69 3.20 26.46
N TRP A 17 6.24 4.38 26.86
CA TRP A 17 6.52 4.97 28.16
C TRP A 17 5.28 5.01 29.04
N LEU A 18 5.48 4.83 30.33
CA LEU A 18 4.46 4.94 31.38
C LEU A 18 4.94 5.89 32.48
N ALA A 19 4.04 6.76 32.96
CA ALA A 19 4.27 7.62 34.12
C ALA A 19 2.95 7.79 34.87
N GLU A 20 3.06 8.05 36.18
CA GLU A 20 1.94 8.47 37.03
C GLU A 20 1.79 10.00 36.98
N PHE A 21 0.59 10.48 37.25
CA PHE A 21 0.37 11.90 37.48
C PHE A 21 0.63 12.26 38.97
N ASN A 22 1.44 13.25 39.21
CA ASN A 22 1.57 13.88 40.52
C ASN A 22 0.27 14.63 40.87
N ALA A 23 0.10 14.95 42.14
CA ALA A 23 -1.07 15.70 42.64
C ALA A 23 -1.25 17.09 41.99
N ASP A 24 -0.15 17.70 41.51
CA ASP A 24 -0.15 18.96 40.78
C ASP A 24 -0.39 18.84 39.26
N GLY A 25 -0.66 17.62 38.78
CA GLY A 25 -0.90 17.32 37.35
C GLY A 25 0.38 17.17 36.51
N THR A 26 1.56 17.26 37.08
CA THR A 26 2.81 16.94 36.39
C THR A 26 3.02 15.42 36.33
N LEU A 27 3.87 14.96 35.40
CA LEU A 27 4.24 13.56 35.31
C LEU A 27 5.35 13.23 36.30
N ALA A 28 5.19 12.10 37.00
CA ALA A 28 6.28 11.46 37.74
C ALA A 28 7.38 10.99 36.78
N ALA A 29 8.49 10.46 37.34
CA ALA A 29 9.58 9.93 36.52
C ALA A 29 9.06 8.85 35.52
N PRO A 30 9.18 9.05 34.21
CA PRO A 30 8.70 8.09 33.23
C PRO A 30 9.54 6.82 33.24
N ARG A 31 8.88 5.69 33.01
CA ARG A 31 9.52 4.37 32.86
C ARG A 31 9.32 3.85 31.46
N LEU A 32 10.37 3.32 30.85
CA LEU A 32 10.28 2.59 29.57
C LEU A 32 9.66 1.22 29.84
N ILE A 33 8.57 0.91 29.16
CA ILE A 33 7.79 -0.33 29.31
C ILE A 33 8.16 -1.36 28.27
N ALA A 34 8.26 -0.93 27.02
CA ALA A 34 8.52 -1.79 25.86
C ALA A 34 9.03 -0.95 24.70
N GLY A 35 9.54 -1.62 23.67
CA GLY A 35 10.00 -0.96 22.47
C GLY A 35 11.48 -0.62 22.48
N GLY A 36 11.92 0.02 21.42
CA GLY A 36 13.32 0.42 21.21
C GLY A 36 13.65 0.60 19.75
N PRO A 37 14.96 0.68 19.42
CA PRO A 37 15.39 1.01 18.05
C PRO A 37 15.01 -0.03 16.99
N GLU A 38 14.77 -1.26 17.40
CA GLU A 38 14.44 -2.38 16.49
C GLU A 38 13.11 -3.08 16.85
N GLU A 39 12.27 -2.40 17.64
CA GLU A 39 10.94 -2.86 18.01
C GLU A 39 9.93 -1.73 17.81
N ALA A 40 8.93 -1.93 16.97
CA ALA A 40 7.86 -1.00 16.75
C ALA A 40 6.65 -1.34 17.64
N ILE A 41 6.19 -0.32 18.38
CA ILE A 41 5.00 -0.43 19.23
C ILE A 41 3.88 0.41 18.63
N CYS A 42 2.66 -0.12 18.65
CA CYS A 42 1.47 0.63 18.26
C CYS A 42 0.28 0.38 19.17
N GLN A 43 -0.67 1.30 19.12
CA GLN A 43 -1.97 1.25 19.81
C GLN A 43 -1.87 0.81 21.29
N PRO A 44 -1.23 1.58 22.19
CA PRO A 44 -1.33 1.31 23.62
C PRO A 44 -2.75 1.66 24.12
N GLU A 45 -3.38 0.72 24.81
CA GLU A 45 -4.75 0.84 25.32
C GLU A 45 -4.89 0.24 26.73
N TRP A 46 -5.72 0.85 27.55
CA TRP A 46 -6.06 0.32 28.85
C TRP A 46 -7.29 -0.58 28.78
N SER A 47 -7.18 -1.79 29.32
CA SER A 47 -8.35 -2.65 29.50
C SER A 47 -9.28 -2.13 30.62
N PRO A 48 -10.55 -2.57 30.67
CA PRO A 48 -11.49 -2.15 31.70
C PRO A 48 -11.05 -2.44 33.15
N ASP A 49 -10.16 -3.40 33.37
CA ASP A 49 -9.56 -3.71 34.67
C ASP A 49 -8.22 -2.99 34.92
N GLY A 50 -7.90 -2.00 34.10
CA GLY A 50 -6.73 -1.13 34.29
C GLY A 50 -5.39 -1.73 33.88
N ARG A 51 -5.35 -2.73 33.02
CA ARG A 51 -4.11 -3.31 32.48
C ARG A 51 -3.76 -2.71 31.15
N LEU A 52 -2.49 -2.38 30.95
CA LEU A 52 -1.98 -1.84 29.70
C LEU A 52 -1.77 -2.96 28.67
N HIS A 53 -2.33 -2.76 27.49
CA HIS A 53 -2.13 -3.62 26.32
C HIS A 53 -1.56 -2.81 25.17
N PHE A 54 -0.86 -3.46 24.26
CA PHE A 54 -0.26 -2.81 23.09
C PHE A 54 0.05 -3.84 22.02
N VAL A 55 0.32 -3.36 20.83
CA VAL A 55 0.83 -4.19 19.73
C VAL A 55 2.32 -3.96 19.59
N SER A 56 3.10 -5.04 19.42
CA SER A 56 4.55 -5.01 19.21
C SER A 56 4.97 -5.98 18.13
N ASP A 57 5.97 -5.62 17.34
CA ASP A 57 6.56 -6.49 16.32
C ASP A 57 7.82 -7.25 16.78
N ARG A 58 8.07 -7.33 18.10
CA ARG A 58 9.23 -8.03 18.68
C ARG A 58 9.36 -9.51 18.28
N SER A 59 8.23 -10.14 17.95
CA SER A 59 8.20 -11.54 17.45
C SER A 59 8.47 -11.66 15.94
N GLY A 60 8.75 -10.55 15.25
CA GLY A 60 8.77 -10.46 13.79
C GLY A 60 7.40 -10.21 13.15
N TRP A 61 6.35 -10.09 13.95
CA TRP A 61 4.97 -9.82 13.55
C TRP A 61 4.33 -8.89 14.58
N TRP A 62 3.52 -7.93 14.16
CA TRP A 62 2.76 -7.07 15.07
C TRP A 62 1.70 -7.87 15.80
N ASN A 63 2.06 -8.39 16.98
CA ASN A 63 1.18 -9.18 17.84
C ASN A 63 0.71 -8.38 19.05
N LEU A 64 -0.38 -8.84 19.70
CA LEU A 64 -0.94 -8.26 20.90
C LEU A 64 -0.18 -8.71 22.15
N TYR A 65 0.16 -7.75 23.00
CA TYR A 65 0.85 -7.96 24.27
C TYR A 65 0.10 -7.30 25.42
N ARG A 66 0.27 -7.84 26.61
CA ARG A 66 -0.19 -7.28 27.86
C ARG A 66 1.00 -6.97 28.76
N TYR A 67 0.99 -5.78 29.34
CA TYR A 67 1.98 -5.38 30.36
C TYR A 67 1.52 -5.81 31.75
N SER A 68 2.47 -6.25 32.56
CA SER A 68 2.34 -6.46 34.01
C SER A 68 3.67 -6.16 34.70
N GLU A 69 3.65 -6.12 36.03
CA GLU A 69 4.86 -6.03 36.82
C GLU A 69 5.05 -7.33 37.58
N VAL A 70 6.23 -7.90 37.53
CA VAL A 70 6.64 -9.06 38.30
C VAL A 70 7.90 -8.68 39.08
N ASP A 71 7.82 -8.72 40.40
CA ASP A 71 8.91 -8.31 41.30
C ASP A 71 9.46 -6.88 40.96
N GLU A 72 8.54 -5.95 40.73
CA GLU A 72 8.82 -4.54 40.35
C GLU A 72 9.54 -4.37 39.00
N GLN A 73 9.62 -5.45 38.19
CA GLN A 73 10.22 -5.40 36.87
C GLN A 73 9.12 -5.45 35.77
N PRO A 74 9.31 -4.69 34.67
CA PRO A 74 8.44 -4.75 33.51
C PRO A 74 8.38 -6.18 32.94
N HIS A 75 7.18 -6.70 32.80
CA HIS A 75 6.94 -7.98 32.16
C HIS A 75 5.89 -7.82 31.05
N THR A 76 6.14 -8.41 29.91
CA THR A 76 5.22 -8.38 28.76
C THR A 76 4.87 -9.80 28.32
N GLU A 77 3.57 -10.08 28.27
CA GLU A 77 3.02 -11.37 27.86
C GLU A 77 2.40 -11.29 26.48
N ALA A 78 2.79 -12.17 25.56
CA ALA A 78 2.11 -12.29 24.27
C ALA A 78 0.75 -12.98 24.45
N LEU A 79 -0.32 -12.35 23.98
CA LEU A 79 -1.68 -12.85 24.20
C LEU A 79 -2.09 -13.91 23.18
N CYS A 80 -1.64 -13.75 21.92
CA CYS A 80 -1.97 -14.66 20.83
C CYS A 80 -0.84 -14.61 19.78
N PRO A 81 0.34 -15.19 20.06
CA PRO A 81 1.47 -15.13 19.13
C PRO A 81 1.17 -15.92 17.86
N MET A 82 1.24 -15.25 16.71
CA MET A 82 0.98 -15.84 15.41
C MET A 82 1.67 -15.07 14.27
N GLN A 83 1.80 -15.71 13.11
CA GLN A 83 2.33 -15.09 11.90
C GLN A 83 1.22 -14.26 11.21
N ALA A 84 0.77 -13.21 11.88
CA ALA A 84 -0.22 -12.26 11.41
C ALA A 84 0.00 -10.89 12.07
N GLU A 85 -0.59 -9.85 11.49
CA GLU A 85 -0.38 -8.45 11.88
C GLU A 85 -1.63 -7.88 12.56
N PHE A 86 -1.56 -7.58 13.84
CA PHE A 86 -2.61 -6.86 14.61
C PHE A 86 -2.39 -5.34 14.62
N GLY A 87 -1.50 -4.86 13.79
CA GLY A 87 -1.15 -3.44 13.65
C GLY A 87 -0.61 -3.13 12.26
N GLY A 88 -0.19 -1.90 12.07
CA GLY A 88 0.34 -1.41 10.80
C GLY A 88 1.24 -0.19 10.99
N PRO A 89 1.84 0.34 9.92
CA PRO A 89 2.74 1.48 9.98
C PRO A 89 1.98 2.75 10.34
N HIS A 90 2.53 3.53 11.26
CA HIS A 90 1.94 4.78 11.77
C HIS A 90 2.23 5.96 10.83
N TRP A 91 1.65 5.94 9.63
CA TRP A 91 1.61 7.13 8.78
C TRP A 91 0.70 8.21 9.37
N THR A 92 -0.33 7.79 10.09
CA THR A 92 -1.24 8.62 10.87
C THR A 92 -1.46 8.01 12.24
N PHE A 93 -1.83 8.84 13.22
CA PHE A 93 -2.11 8.39 14.57
C PHE A 93 -3.60 8.14 14.79
N GLY A 94 -3.92 7.34 15.83
CA GLY A 94 -5.28 7.06 16.26
C GLY A 94 -5.96 5.91 15.51
N GLY A 95 -5.28 5.26 14.56
CA GLY A 95 -5.76 4.01 13.98
C GLY A 95 -5.93 2.91 15.03
N ALA A 96 -6.96 2.08 14.93
CA ALA A 96 -7.24 1.02 15.88
C ALA A 96 -7.61 -0.28 15.19
N MET A 97 -6.90 -1.33 15.59
CA MET A 97 -7.09 -2.71 15.13
C MET A 97 -7.67 -3.61 16.24
N TYR A 98 -7.78 -3.12 17.48
CA TYR A 98 -8.43 -3.86 18.56
C TYR A 98 -9.12 -2.93 19.56
N GLY A 99 -9.98 -3.50 20.38
CA GLY A 99 -10.63 -2.84 21.52
C GLY A 99 -11.23 -3.87 22.48
N PHE A 100 -11.59 -3.43 23.68
CA PHE A 100 -12.06 -4.32 24.74
C PHE A 100 -13.58 -4.44 24.75
N ARG A 101 -14.08 -5.65 24.70
CA ARG A 101 -15.47 -5.96 25.08
C ARG A 101 -15.59 -6.12 26.59
N SER A 102 -14.57 -6.68 27.23
CA SER A 102 -14.43 -6.82 28.68
C SER A 102 -12.95 -6.98 29.05
N ALA A 103 -12.63 -7.09 30.34
CA ALA A 103 -11.27 -7.42 30.80
C ALA A 103 -10.73 -8.76 30.28
N HIS A 104 -11.64 -9.65 29.83
CA HIS A 104 -11.30 -11.01 29.38
C HIS A 104 -11.48 -11.23 27.88
N GLU A 105 -12.06 -10.25 27.17
CA GLU A 105 -12.37 -10.36 25.75
C GLU A 105 -11.93 -9.12 24.99
N ILE A 106 -11.07 -9.32 23.98
CA ILE A 106 -10.66 -8.32 23.01
C ILE A 106 -11.33 -8.64 21.67
N ILE A 107 -11.94 -7.64 21.04
CA ILE A 107 -12.33 -7.71 19.62
C ILE A 107 -11.18 -7.12 18.83
N CYS A 108 -10.68 -7.86 17.83
CA CYS A 108 -9.52 -7.45 17.06
C CYS A 108 -9.69 -7.78 15.58
N ALA A 109 -9.11 -6.93 14.74
CA ALA A 109 -8.80 -7.24 13.36
C ALA A 109 -7.32 -7.60 13.26
N TYR A 110 -6.99 -8.55 12.40
CA TYR A 110 -5.62 -8.91 12.08
C TYR A 110 -5.48 -9.22 10.60
N ILE A 111 -4.29 -9.00 10.05
CA ILE A 111 -3.99 -9.26 8.65
C ILE A 111 -3.23 -10.57 8.55
N ASP A 112 -3.78 -11.51 7.82
CA ASP A 112 -3.17 -12.79 7.46
C ASP A 112 -2.97 -12.83 5.94
N LYS A 113 -1.70 -12.82 5.51
CA LYS A 113 -1.31 -12.85 4.08
C LYS A 113 -2.00 -11.78 3.23
N GLY A 114 -2.05 -10.56 3.76
CA GLY A 114 -2.62 -9.41 3.05
C GLY A 114 -4.14 -9.28 3.12
N VAL A 115 -4.84 -10.18 3.85
CA VAL A 115 -6.30 -10.14 4.03
C VAL A 115 -6.65 -9.99 5.50
N SER A 116 -7.54 -9.03 5.81
CA SER A 116 -7.99 -8.80 7.19
C SER A 116 -9.00 -9.86 7.65
N ARG A 117 -8.95 -10.17 8.94
CA ARG A 117 -9.87 -11.06 9.63
C ARG A 117 -10.37 -10.39 10.90
N LEU A 118 -11.66 -10.53 11.22
CA LEU A 118 -12.26 -10.07 12.47
C LEU A 118 -12.39 -11.23 13.45
N ALA A 119 -11.96 -11.04 14.69
CA ALA A 119 -12.03 -12.08 15.70
C ALA A 119 -12.25 -11.55 17.11
N ARG A 120 -12.65 -12.46 17.97
CA ARG A 120 -12.68 -12.31 19.43
C ARG A 120 -11.49 -13.09 20.01
N LEU A 121 -10.65 -12.42 20.77
CA LEU A 121 -9.55 -13.01 21.53
C LEU A 121 -9.95 -13.18 22.99
N LEU A 122 -9.90 -14.40 23.48
CA LEU A 122 -10.10 -14.74 24.89
C LEU A 122 -8.76 -14.61 25.63
N VAL A 123 -8.59 -13.53 26.39
CA VAL A 123 -7.31 -13.11 26.99
C VAL A 123 -6.70 -14.20 27.89
N GLY A 124 -7.51 -14.93 28.66
CA GLY A 124 -7.01 -15.95 29.59
C GLY A 124 -6.47 -17.23 28.94
N SER A 125 -6.90 -17.55 27.71
CA SER A 125 -6.51 -18.77 27.00
C SER A 125 -5.71 -18.48 25.72
N GLY A 126 -5.65 -17.23 25.25
CA GLY A 126 -5.09 -16.88 23.95
C GLY A 126 -5.88 -17.39 22.75
N LYS A 127 -7.09 -17.94 22.99
CA LYS A 127 -7.93 -18.49 21.92
C LYS A 127 -8.52 -17.39 21.07
N LEU A 128 -8.31 -17.48 19.76
CA LEU A 128 -8.88 -16.59 18.76
C LEU A 128 -10.10 -17.25 18.12
N GLU A 129 -11.25 -16.57 18.16
CA GLU A 129 -12.50 -17.04 17.59
C GLU A 129 -12.96 -16.07 16.51
N ALA A 130 -13.12 -16.56 15.27
CA ALA A 130 -13.56 -15.74 14.17
C ALA A 130 -14.96 -15.16 14.39
N ILE A 131 -15.14 -13.90 14.03
CA ILE A 131 -16.44 -13.23 13.94
C ILE A 131 -16.83 -13.18 12.46
N ALA A 132 -17.95 -13.83 12.12
CA ALA A 132 -18.44 -13.88 10.74
C ALA A 132 -18.79 -12.46 10.26
N ASN A 133 -18.24 -12.10 9.08
CA ASN A 133 -18.49 -10.83 8.41
C ASN A 133 -18.06 -10.94 6.96
N PRO A 134 -18.52 -10.05 6.05
CA PRO A 134 -18.20 -10.12 4.62
C PRO A 134 -16.89 -9.40 4.24
N TYR A 135 -16.16 -8.80 5.19
CA TYR A 135 -15.05 -7.90 4.91
C TYR A 135 -13.71 -8.64 4.87
N GLU A 136 -12.87 -8.23 3.93
CA GLU A 136 -11.48 -8.68 3.73
C GLU A 136 -10.45 -7.55 3.92
N GLU A 137 -10.91 -6.30 4.03
CA GLU A 137 -10.19 -5.17 4.60
C GLU A 137 -10.97 -4.68 5.81
N ILE A 138 -10.31 -4.56 6.98
CA ILE A 138 -10.91 -4.06 8.21
C ILE A 138 -9.93 -3.10 8.86
N ARG A 139 -10.41 -1.90 9.19
CA ARG A 139 -9.65 -0.87 9.89
C ARG A 139 -10.54 0.05 10.72
N GLU A 140 -9.91 0.89 11.55
CA GLU A 140 -10.61 1.87 12.40
C GLU A 140 -11.69 1.24 13.31
N LEU A 141 -11.34 0.12 13.93
CA LEU A 141 -12.23 -0.66 14.77
C LEU A 141 -12.53 0.08 16.08
N ARG A 142 -13.80 0.14 16.49
CA ARG A 142 -14.24 0.69 17.78
C ARG A 142 -15.28 -0.26 18.41
N VAL A 143 -15.01 -0.69 19.63
CA VAL A 143 -15.86 -1.65 20.37
C VAL A 143 -16.84 -0.90 21.26
N GLY A 144 -18.12 -1.22 21.11
CA GLY A 144 -19.21 -0.74 21.94
C GLY A 144 -19.87 -1.87 22.75
N PRO A 145 -20.84 -1.53 23.63
CA PRO A 145 -21.61 -2.53 24.37
C PRO A 145 -22.40 -3.44 23.43
N GLY A 146 -21.93 -4.66 23.18
CA GLY A 146 -22.60 -5.65 22.34
C GLY A 146 -22.34 -5.57 20.84
N PHE A 147 -21.51 -4.63 20.36
CA PHE A 147 -21.23 -4.46 18.94
C PHE A 147 -19.80 -3.94 18.68
N VAL A 148 -19.38 -4.01 17.43
CA VAL A 148 -18.20 -3.32 16.92
C VAL A 148 -18.61 -2.44 15.74
N VAL A 149 -18.01 -1.24 15.63
CA VAL A 149 -18.08 -0.39 14.45
C VAL A 149 -16.69 -0.39 13.80
N LEU A 150 -16.66 -0.48 12.48
CA LEU A 150 -15.41 -0.55 11.72
C LEU A 150 -15.59 0.01 10.31
N LEU A 151 -14.48 0.33 9.67
CA LEU A 151 -14.43 0.48 8.22
C LEU A 151 -14.13 -0.89 7.61
N GLY A 152 -15.01 -1.36 6.76
CA GLY A 152 -14.91 -2.67 6.10
C GLY A 152 -15.00 -2.56 4.58
N GLY A 153 -14.29 -3.42 3.87
CA GLY A 153 -14.35 -3.56 2.44
C GLY A 153 -14.00 -4.98 2.00
N GLY A 154 -14.23 -5.28 0.72
CA GLY A 154 -13.93 -6.60 0.17
C GLY A 154 -13.92 -6.57 -1.35
N PRO A 155 -13.65 -7.70 -2.02
CA PRO A 155 -13.48 -7.75 -3.48
C PRO A 155 -14.64 -7.17 -4.29
N THR A 156 -15.87 -7.31 -3.78
CA THR A 156 -17.09 -6.76 -4.39
C THR A 156 -17.79 -5.72 -3.51
N ILE A 157 -17.15 -5.35 -2.41
CA ILE A 157 -17.68 -4.39 -1.42
C ILE A 157 -16.74 -3.19 -1.38
N ALA A 158 -17.24 -2.02 -1.77
CA ALA A 158 -16.52 -0.77 -1.58
C ALA A 158 -16.39 -0.46 -0.08
N LEU A 159 -15.42 0.37 0.30
CA LEU A 159 -15.23 0.73 1.70
C LEU A 159 -16.51 1.32 2.27
N GLU A 160 -16.97 0.77 3.39
CA GLU A 160 -18.16 1.22 4.10
C GLU A 160 -17.93 1.24 5.62
N LEU A 161 -18.67 2.11 6.30
CA LEU A 161 -18.76 2.15 7.74
C LEU A 161 -19.85 1.15 8.17
N ALA A 162 -19.50 0.17 8.97
CA ALA A 162 -20.40 -0.89 9.37
C ALA A 162 -20.41 -1.10 10.89
N ARG A 163 -21.56 -1.52 11.39
CA ARG A 163 -21.77 -2.00 12.76
C ARG A 163 -22.08 -3.49 12.72
N ILE A 164 -21.38 -4.28 13.53
CA ILE A 164 -21.59 -5.73 13.63
C ILE A 164 -22.01 -6.05 15.07
N ASP A 165 -23.16 -6.69 15.23
CA ASP A 165 -23.66 -7.14 16.53
C ASP A 165 -22.99 -8.45 16.93
N PHE A 166 -22.59 -8.58 18.21
CA PHE A 166 -21.87 -9.78 18.69
C PHE A 166 -22.78 -10.99 18.94
N THR A 167 -24.09 -10.79 19.02
CA THR A 167 -25.05 -11.85 19.32
C THR A 167 -25.62 -12.44 18.04
N SER A 168 -26.16 -11.58 17.17
CA SER A 168 -26.76 -12.01 15.89
C SER A 168 -25.75 -12.15 14.77
N THR A 169 -24.58 -11.52 14.88
CA THR A 169 -23.58 -11.32 13.81
C THR A 169 -24.14 -10.55 12.60
N ASP A 170 -25.27 -9.86 12.78
CA ASP A 170 -25.84 -9.01 11.73
C ASP A 170 -24.93 -7.82 11.44
N VAL A 171 -24.81 -7.50 10.16
CA VAL A 171 -24.04 -6.36 9.67
C VAL A 171 -25.01 -5.25 9.26
N GLU A 172 -24.96 -4.13 9.99
CA GLU A 172 -25.67 -2.91 9.66
C GLU A 172 -24.69 -1.95 8.96
N VAL A 173 -24.95 -1.61 7.71
CA VAL A 173 -24.14 -0.62 6.98
C VAL A 173 -24.64 0.79 7.32
N LEU A 174 -23.80 1.57 7.98
CA LEU A 174 -24.10 2.93 8.43
C LEU A 174 -23.83 3.97 7.34
N ALA A 175 -22.78 3.77 6.55
CA ALA A 175 -22.44 4.66 5.42
C ALA A 175 -21.63 3.90 4.38
N ARG A 176 -21.74 4.31 3.11
CA ARG A 176 -20.98 3.75 1.98
C ARG A 176 -20.14 4.83 1.31
N SER A 177 -18.92 4.46 0.90
CA SER A 177 -18.06 5.34 0.10
C SER A 177 -18.56 5.50 -1.34
N ILE A 178 -19.33 4.53 -1.86
CA ILE A 178 -19.91 4.52 -3.21
C ILE A 178 -21.39 4.23 -3.08
N ALA A 179 -22.24 5.12 -3.59
CA ALA A 179 -23.69 4.99 -3.49
C ALA A 179 -24.26 3.93 -4.45
N GLU A 180 -23.73 3.89 -5.68
CA GLU A 180 -24.17 2.98 -6.74
C GLU A 180 -22.99 2.15 -7.23
N LEU A 181 -23.12 0.83 -7.16
CA LEU A 181 -22.10 -0.10 -7.64
C LEU A 181 -22.45 -0.58 -9.06
N PRO A 182 -21.46 -0.90 -9.88
CA PRO A 182 -21.66 -1.59 -11.14
C PRO A 182 -22.35 -2.95 -10.92
N ASP A 183 -22.89 -3.51 -12.00
CA ASP A 183 -23.40 -4.89 -11.99
C ASP A 183 -22.29 -5.84 -11.50
N THR A 184 -22.60 -6.71 -10.55
CA THR A 184 -21.62 -7.64 -9.99
C THR A 184 -20.98 -8.57 -11.02
N ARG A 185 -21.65 -8.80 -12.14
CA ARG A 185 -21.13 -9.59 -13.27
C ARG A 185 -20.03 -8.88 -14.08
N ASP A 186 -19.89 -7.56 -13.91
CA ASP A 186 -18.83 -6.76 -14.48
C ASP A 186 -17.66 -6.55 -13.51
N LEU A 187 -17.77 -7.06 -12.26
CA LEU A 187 -16.73 -6.94 -11.26
C LEU A 187 -15.73 -8.09 -11.35
N SER A 188 -14.48 -7.74 -11.51
CA SER A 188 -13.37 -8.68 -11.37
C SER A 188 -13.09 -8.94 -9.89
N VAL A 189 -13.16 -10.19 -9.47
CA VAL A 189 -12.76 -10.64 -8.15
C VAL A 189 -11.32 -11.11 -8.22
N PRO A 190 -10.42 -10.63 -7.34
CA PRO A 190 -9.01 -10.96 -7.44
C PRO A 190 -8.67 -12.34 -6.89
N ASP A 191 -7.70 -12.97 -7.51
CA ASP A 191 -6.97 -14.10 -6.95
C ASP A 191 -5.79 -13.59 -6.13
N SER A 192 -5.66 -14.02 -4.87
CA SER A 192 -4.44 -13.82 -4.08
C SER A 192 -3.37 -14.78 -4.58
N ILE A 193 -2.28 -14.25 -5.14
CA ILE A 193 -1.20 -15.06 -5.69
C ILE A 193 0.13 -14.81 -4.99
N SER A 194 0.93 -15.87 -4.93
CA SER A 194 2.33 -15.78 -4.55
C SER A 194 3.20 -16.38 -5.65
N TYR A 195 4.39 -15.82 -5.82
CA TYR A 195 5.33 -16.25 -6.86
C TYR A 195 6.77 -16.05 -6.41
N ALA A 196 7.66 -16.85 -7.01
CA ALA A 196 9.09 -16.73 -6.77
C ALA A 196 9.63 -15.43 -7.38
N SER A 197 10.49 -14.74 -6.64
CA SER A 197 11.17 -13.52 -7.05
C SER A 197 12.69 -13.65 -6.89
N ALA A 198 13.42 -12.60 -7.27
CA ALA A 198 14.87 -12.57 -7.20
C ALA A 198 15.39 -12.83 -5.78
N GLY A 199 16.62 -13.39 -5.68
CA GLY A 199 17.25 -13.68 -4.39
C GLY A 199 16.55 -14.75 -3.55
N GLY A 200 15.69 -15.59 -4.16
CA GLY A 200 14.94 -16.64 -3.46
C GLY A 200 13.76 -16.12 -2.63
N ARG A 201 13.37 -14.86 -2.81
CA ARG A 201 12.19 -14.28 -2.16
C ARG A 201 10.90 -14.85 -2.75
N THR A 202 9.84 -14.80 -1.96
CA THR A 202 8.46 -14.96 -2.43
C THR A 202 7.79 -13.59 -2.36
N ALA A 203 7.21 -13.15 -3.47
CA ALA A 203 6.40 -11.93 -3.54
C ALA A 203 4.90 -12.26 -3.63
N HIS A 204 4.06 -11.30 -3.27
CA HIS A 204 2.62 -11.47 -3.16
C HIS A 204 1.90 -10.40 -3.99
N ALA A 205 0.73 -10.74 -4.52
CA ALA A 205 -0.09 -9.80 -5.28
C ALA A 205 -1.56 -10.25 -5.32
N PHE A 206 -2.42 -9.30 -5.69
CA PHE A 206 -3.80 -9.57 -6.11
C PHE A 206 -3.88 -9.50 -7.64
N PHE A 207 -4.27 -10.59 -8.28
CA PHE A 207 -4.49 -10.61 -9.72
C PHE A 207 -5.98 -10.52 -10.02
N TYR A 208 -6.37 -9.48 -10.74
CA TYR A 208 -7.73 -9.24 -11.23
C TYR A 208 -7.79 -9.62 -12.70
N PRO A 209 -8.46 -10.73 -13.07
CA PRO A 209 -8.66 -11.08 -14.48
C PRO A 209 -9.63 -10.10 -15.16
N PRO A 210 -9.62 -9.98 -16.50
CA PRO A 210 -10.66 -9.26 -17.21
C PRO A 210 -12.04 -9.81 -16.88
N ALA A 211 -13.03 -8.93 -16.67
CA ALA A 211 -14.40 -9.29 -16.37
C ALA A 211 -15.39 -8.36 -17.08
N SER A 212 -16.33 -8.92 -17.84
CA SER A 212 -17.44 -8.20 -18.43
C SER A 212 -18.59 -9.16 -18.68
N LYS A 213 -19.82 -8.73 -18.39
CA LYS A 213 -21.04 -9.51 -18.67
C LYS A 213 -21.39 -9.54 -20.15
N ASP A 214 -20.96 -8.53 -20.91
CA ASP A 214 -21.43 -8.28 -22.27
C ASP A 214 -20.37 -8.65 -23.34
N VAL A 215 -19.09 -8.76 -22.95
CA VAL A 215 -17.98 -8.96 -23.88
C VAL A 215 -17.05 -10.08 -23.41
N GLN A 216 -16.67 -10.93 -24.34
CA GLN A 216 -15.69 -11.98 -24.11
C GLN A 216 -14.57 -11.88 -25.16
N ALA A 217 -13.34 -12.05 -24.72
CA ALA A 217 -12.20 -12.11 -25.62
C ALA A 217 -12.26 -13.37 -26.52
N PRO A 218 -11.72 -13.32 -27.76
CA PRO A 218 -11.59 -14.49 -28.59
C PRO A 218 -10.89 -15.65 -27.88
N ALA A 219 -11.32 -16.87 -28.15
CA ALA A 219 -10.73 -18.06 -27.53
C ALA A 219 -9.21 -18.13 -27.78
N GLY A 220 -8.44 -18.35 -26.69
CA GLY A 220 -6.99 -18.44 -26.72
C GLY A 220 -6.24 -17.09 -26.72
N SER A 221 -6.95 -15.95 -26.80
CA SER A 221 -6.32 -14.65 -26.62
C SER A 221 -5.93 -14.42 -25.15
N LYS A 222 -4.81 -13.72 -24.93
CA LYS A 222 -4.33 -13.35 -23.61
C LYS A 222 -4.48 -11.84 -23.42
N PRO A 223 -4.89 -11.37 -22.23
CA PRO A 223 -5.08 -9.95 -21.99
C PRO A 223 -3.75 -9.20 -21.89
N PRO A 224 -3.70 -7.91 -22.25
CA PRO A 224 -2.70 -7.01 -21.74
C PRO A 224 -2.84 -6.93 -20.21
N VAL A 225 -1.71 -6.78 -19.49
CA VAL A 225 -1.73 -6.72 -18.03
C VAL A 225 -1.07 -5.44 -17.55
N ILE A 226 -1.75 -4.77 -16.62
CA ILE A 226 -1.26 -3.61 -15.89
C ILE A 226 -0.73 -4.09 -14.53
N VAL A 227 0.56 -3.98 -14.31
CA VAL A 227 1.19 -4.22 -13.01
C VAL A 227 1.20 -2.90 -12.24
N ILE A 228 0.64 -2.93 -11.04
CA ILE A 228 0.53 -1.76 -10.17
C ILE A 228 1.48 -1.93 -8.98
N SER A 229 2.29 -0.90 -8.72
CA SER A 229 3.10 -0.76 -7.50
C SER A 229 2.51 0.34 -6.62
N HIS A 230 2.22 0.00 -5.36
CA HIS A 230 1.67 0.96 -4.41
C HIS A 230 2.70 2.00 -3.94
N GLY A 231 2.22 3.12 -3.42
CA GLY A 231 3.03 4.16 -2.78
C GLY A 231 3.39 3.82 -1.32
N GLY A 232 4.05 4.75 -0.68
CA GLY A 232 4.55 4.66 0.68
C GLY A 232 6.06 4.85 0.74
N PRO A 233 6.93 3.85 0.54
CA PRO A 233 6.68 2.47 0.14
C PRO A 233 6.25 1.51 1.27
N THR A 234 6.40 1.89 2.55
CA THR A 234 5.95 1.07 3.68
C THR A 234 4.42 1.14 3.81
N GLY A 235 3.75 0.26 3.15
CA GLY A 235 2.30 0.16 3.07
C GLY A 235 1.92 -1.19 2.46
N MET A 236 0.68 -1.34 2.04
CA MET A 236 0.23 -2.53 1.32
C MET A 236 -0.93 -2.18 0.39
N THR A 237 -1.09 -2.97 -0.66
CA THR A 237 -2.36 -2.99 -1.39
C THR A 237 -3.32 -3.99 -0.76
N VAL A 238 -4.60 -3.69 -0.86
CA VAL A 238 -5.72 -4.50 -0.35
C VAL A 238 -6.69 -4.80 -1.49
N ASN A 239 -7.49 -5.86 -1.32
CA ASN A 239 -8.40 -6.34 -2.35
C ASN A 239 -9.80 -5.71 -2.31
N THR A 240 -9.99 -4.66 -1.52
CA THR A 240 -11.26 -3.91 -1.49
C THR A 240 -11.60 -3.38 -2.88
N LEU A 241 -12.88 -3.40 -3.22
CA LEU A 241 -13.40 -2.92 -4.50
C LEU A 241 -12.92 -1.49 -4.80
N LYS A 242 -12.15 -1.36 -5.86
CA LYS A 242 -11.65 -0.10 -6.41
C LYS A 242 -12.21 0.09 -7.82
N LEU A 243 -13.06 1.10 -8.05
CA LEU A 243 -13.63 1.37 -9.37
C LEU A 243 -12.55 1.60 -10.45
N ALA A 244 -11.40 2.17 -10.08
CA ALA A 244 -10.27 2.33 -10.99
C ALA A 244 -9.71 0.99 -11.49
N THR A 245 -9.69 -0.06 -10.64
CA THR A 245 -9.31 -1.41 -11.08
C THR A 245 -10.38 -2.01 -12.00
N GLN A 246 -11.66 -1.85 -11.63
CA GLN A 246 -12.78 -2.35 -12.45
C GLN A 246 -12.89 -1.63 -13.81
N PHE A 247 -12.47 -0.36 -13.89
CA PHE A 247 -12.36 0.36 -15.16
C PHE A 247 -11.46 -0.37 -16.15
N TRP A 248 -10.34 -0.92 -15.71
CA TRP A 248 -9.41 -1.67 -16.54
C TRP A 248 -9.92 -3.07 -16.88
N THR A 249 -10.39 -3.79 -15.86
CA THR A 249 -10.80 -5.19 -16.04
C THR A 249 -12.04 -5.32 -16.94
N SER A 250 -12.98 -4.37 -16.85
CA SER A 250 -14.16 -4.33 -17.75
C SER A 250 -13.81 -4.01 -19.21
N ARG A 251 -12.60 -3.50 -19.47
CA ARG A 251 -12.08 -3.19 -20.82
C ARG A 251 -11.07 -4.19 -21.35
N GLY A 252 -11.02 -5.37 -20.73
CA GLY A 252 -10.21 -6.49 -21.19
C GLY A 252 -8.75 -6.47 -20.74
N PHE A 253 -8.37 -5.60 -19.80
CA PHE A 253 -7.07 -5.64 -19.15
C PHE A 253 -7.10 -6.55 -17.93
N GLY A 254 -6.05 -7.34 -17.72
CA GLY A 254 -5.75 -7.88 -16.39
C GLY A 254 -5.03 -6.83 -15.54
N VAL A 255 -5.23 -6.88 -14.22
CA VAL A 255 -4.52 -6.02 -13.28
C VAL A 255 -3.81 -6.88 -12.24
N LEU A 256 -2.50 -6.65 -12.06
CA LEU A 256 -1.70 -7.27 -11.00
C LEU A 256 -1.30 -6.18 -10.01
N ASP A 257 -1.95 -6.15 -8.84
CA ASP A 257 -1.69 -5.19 -7.77
C ASP A 257 -0.70 -5.82 -6.77
N VAL A 258 0.56 -5.35 -6.77
CA VAL A 258 1.69 -6.05 -6.15
C VAL A 258 1.94 -5.56 -4.73
N ASN A 259 2.00 -6.50 -3.78
CA ASN A 259 2.60 -6.32 -2.47
C ASN A 259 4.07 -6.76 -2.54
N TYR A 260 4.94 -5.89 -3.03
CA TYR A 260 6.38 -6.15 -3.19
C TYR A 260 7.09 -6.25 -1.84
N GLY A 261 8.30 -6.82 -1.80
CA GLY A 261 9.17 -6.83 -0.62
C GLY A 261 9.39 -5.41 -0.10
N GLY A 262 8.97 -5.15 1.14
CA GLY A 262 8.78 -3.81 1.71
C GLY A 262 7.34 -3.55 2.15
N SER A 263 6.37 -4.30 1.59
CA SER A 263 4.97 -4.17 1.99
C SER A 263 4.73 -4.68 3.41
N THR A 264 3.73 -4.08 4.07
CA THR A 264 3.21 -4.55 5.37
C THR A 264 2.20 -5.67 5.19
N GLY A 265 1.78 -6.33 6.27
CA GLY A 265 0.82 -7.43 6.22
C GLY A 265 1.46 -8.82 6.03
N PHE A 266 2.80 -8.90 5.96
CA PHE A 266 3.57 -10.13 5.71
C PHE A 266 4.74 -10.33 6.68
N GLY A 267 4.74 -9.63 7.82
CA GLY A 267 5.77 -9.69 8.85
C GLY A 267 6.91 -8.68 8.65
N ARG A 268 7.67 -8.46 9.73
CA ARG A 268 8.79 -7.50 9.75
C ARG A 268 9.87 -7.82 8.73
N ALA A 269 10.23 -9.10 8.58
CA ALA A 269 11.27 -9.52 7.63
C ALA A 269 10.90 -9.16 6.18
N TYR A 270 9.62 -9.27 5.83
CA TYR A 270 9.12 -8.87 4.51
C TYR A 270 9.13 -7.35 4.33
N ARG A 271 8.68 -6.61 5.34
CA ARG A 271 8.73 -5.15 5.36
C ARG A 271 10.17 -4.63 5.26
N ASP A 272 11.10 -5.24 5.98
CA ASP A 272 12.51 -4.82 6.02
C ASP A 272 13.30 -5.28 4.77
N ALA A 273 12.72 -6.10 3.88
CA ALA A 273 13.36 -6.48 2.61
C ALA A 273 13.67 -5.27 1.71
N LEU A 274 12.97 -4.15 1.89
CA LEU A 274 13.22 -2.91 1.15
C LEU A 274 14.32 -2.04 1.77
N LYS A 275 14.81 -2.34 2.98
CA LYS A 275 15.88 -1.59 3.64
C LYS A 275 17.15 -1.58 2.79
N GLY A 276 17.58 -0.39 2.36
CA GLY A 276 18.71 -0.22 1.46
C GLY A 276 18.47 -0.71 0.03
N GLN A 277 17.23 -1.10 -0.34
CA GLN A 277 16.92 -1.79 -1.59
C GLN A 277 15.76 -1.15 -2.40
N TRP A 278 15.31 0.04 -2.02
CA TRP A 278 14.27 0.75 -2.77
C TRP A 278 14.72 1.07 -4.20
N GLY A 279 13.86 0.83 -5.17
CA GLY A 279 14.16 0.86 -6.60
C GLY A 279 14.84 -0.41 -7.14
N ILE A 280 15.00 -1.45 -6.30
CA ILE A 280 15.54 -2.76 -6.68
C ILE A 280 14.54 -3.87 -6.36
N VAL A 281 14.28 -4.14 -5.08
CA VAL A 281 13.43 -5.25 -4.64
C VAL A 281 11.99 -5.07 -5.11
N ASP A 282 11.45 -3.87 -5.00
CA ASP A 282 10.12 -3.50 -5.49
C ASP A 282 9.99 -3.68 -7.01
N VAL A 283 11.04 -3.34 -7.77
CA VAL A 283 11.11 -3.53 -9.22
C VAL A 283 11.20 -5.00 -9.60
N GLU A 284 12.11 -5.75 -8.95
CA GLU A 284 12.28 -7.18 -9.20
C GLU A 284 11.00 -7.96 -8.94
N ASP A 285 10.27 -7.63 -7.86
CA ASP A 285 9.04 -8.30 -7.48
C ASP A 285 7.90 -7.99 -8.47
N CYS A 286 7.79 -6.74 -8.97
CA CYS A 286 6.85 -6.38 -10.03
C CYS A 286 7.16 -7.12 -11.34
N ILE A 287 8.41 -7.21 -11.72
CA ILE A 287 8.87 -7.94 -12.91
C ILE A 287 8.58 -9.45 -12.77
N ALA A 288 8.90 -10.02 -11.62
CA ALA A 288 8.65 -11.44 -11.35
C ALA A 288 7.15 -11.77 -11.42
N GLY A 289 6.29 -10.90 -10.89
CA GLY A 289 4.83 -11.06 -10.98
C GLY A 289 4.31 -11.02 -12.40
N ALA A 290 4.80 -10.07 -13.22
CA ALA A 290 4.45 -10.00 -14.64
C ALA A 290 4.85 -11.29 -15.39
N ARG A 291 6.07 -11.76 -15.17
CA ARG A 291 6.57 -13.01 -15.78
C ARG A 291 5.78 -14.24 -15.32
N ALA A 292 5.46 -14.32 -14.03
CA ALA A 292 4.66 -15.41 -13.50
C ALA A 292 3.26 -15.50 -14.14
N LEU A 293 2.63 -14.37 -14.45
CA LEU A 293 1.35 -14.36 -15.19
C LEU A 293 1.52 -14.82 -16.65
N VAL A 294 2.60 -14.41 -17.32
CA VAL A 294 2.90 -14.85 -18.70
C VAL A 294 3.13 -16.38 -18.74
N GLU A 295 3.93 -16.89 -17.82
CA GLU A 295 4.24 -18.33 -17.69
C GLU A 295 2.99 -19.17 -17.41
N ARG A 296 2.07 -18.64 -16.58
CA ARG A 296 0.76 -19.26 -16.30
C ARG A 296 -0.25 -19.13 -17.46
N GLY A 297 0.09 -18.40 -18.53
CA GLY A 297 -0.79 -18.17 -19.67
C GLY A 297 -1.91 -17.15 -19.41
N LEU A 298 -1.80 -16.35 -18.35
CA LEU A 298 -2.78 -15.36 -17.90
C LEU A 298 -2.53 -13.96 -18.45
N ALA A 299 -1.39 -13.72 -19.11
CA ALA A 299 -0.98 -12.42 -19.65
C ALA A 299 -0.34 -12.57 -21.04
N ASP A 300 -0.49 -11.52 -21.86
CA ASP A 300 0.28 -11.37 -23.10
C ASP A 300 1.63 -10.70 -22.77
N GLY A 301 2.73 -11.41 -22.97
CA GLY A 301 4.09 -10.92 -22.69
C GLY A 301 4.51 -9.71 -23.55
N GLU A 302 3.85 -9.48 -24.69
CA GLU A 302 4.11 -8.33 -25.56
C GLU A 302 3.27 -7.10 -25.20
N ARG A 303 2.35 -7.23 -24.20
CA ARG A 303 1.47 -6.15 -23.77
C ARG A 303 1.46 -5.97 -22.24
N LEU A 304 2.66 -6.01 -21.65
CA LEU A 304 2.87 -5.76 -20.23
C LEU A 304 3.08 -4.27 -19.96
N ILE A 305 2.34 -3.74 -19.02
CA ILE A 305 2.30 -2.33 -18.60
C ILE A 305 2.71 -2.26 -17.13
N ILE A 306 3.45 -1.23 -16.73
CA ILE A 306 3.67 -0.93 -15.32
C ILE A 306 3.17 0.46 -14.98
N ARG A 307 2.49 0.61 -13.83
CA ARG A 307 2.06 1.91 -13.32
C ARG A 307 2.23 2.00 -11.81
N GLY A 308 2.42 3.21 -11.32
CA GLY A 308 2.49 3.46 -9.88
C GLY A 308 2.43 4.94 -9.56
N GLY A 309 2.08 5.21 -8.30
CA GLY A 309 2.04 6.57 -7.76
C GLY A 309 3.07 6.77 -6.66
N SER A 310 3.61 8.00 -6.53
CA SER A 310 4.56 8.34 -5.46
C SER A 310 5.78 7.40 -5.48
N ALA A 311 6.04 6.68 -4.39
CA ALA A 311 7.08 5.66 -4.35
C ALA A 311 6.91 4.58 -5.43
N GLY A 312 5.67 4.16 -5.75
CA GLY A 312 5.39 3.24 -6.84
C GLY A 312 5.67 3.83 -8.22
N GLY A 313 5.65 5.16 -8.34
CA GLY A 313 6.11 5.87 -9.53
C GLY A 313 7.61 5.72 -9.75
N LEU A 314 8.43 5.74 -8.68
CA LEU A 314 9.86 5.40 -8.78
C LEU A 314 10.04 3.95 -9.27
N THR A 315 9.32 3.00 -8.68
CA THR A 315 9.32 1.60 -9.11
C THR A 315 9.03 1.48 -10.61
N THR A 316 7.99 2.20 -11.08
CA THR A 316 7.63 2.26 -12.50
C THR A 316 8.76 2.80 -13.37
N LEU A 317 9.34 3.94 -12.99
CA LEU A 317 10.43 4.57 -13.71
C LEU A 317 11.69 3.72 -13.71
N CYS A 318 12.07 3.12 -12.57
CA CYS A 318 13.19 2.20 -12.48
C CYS A 318 13.00 0.95 -13.36
N ALA A 319 11.81 0.37 -13.35
CA ALA A 319 11.49 -0.80 -14.15
C ALA A 319 11.65 -0.55 -15.66
N LEU A 320 11.27 0.65 -16.13
CA LEU A 320 11.37 1.03 -17.54
C LEU A 320 12.75 1.57 -17.94
N THR A 321 13.52 2.10 -16.98
CA THR A 321 14.86 2.63 -17.22
C THR A 321 15.91 1.52 -17.21
N PHE A 322 15.80 0.57 -16.27
CA PHE A 322 16.86 -0.41 -16.01
C PHE A 322 16.54 -1.82 -16.51
N HIS A 323 15.30 -2.07 -16.95
CA HIS A 323 14.82 -3.37 -17.44
C HIS A 323 14.01 -3.23 -18.73
N ASP A 324 13.70 -4.35 -19.40
CA ASP A 324 13.06 -4.38 -20.72
C ASP A 324 11.72 -5.18 -20.74
N VAL A 325 11.23 -5.59 -19.58
CA VAL A 325 10.03 -6.45 -19.47
C VAL A 325 8.76 -5.72 -19.88
N PHE A 326 8.61 -4.49 -19.38
CA PHE A 326 7.42 -3.70 -19.67
C PHE A 326 7.55 -2.93 -20.99
N LYS A 327 6.44 -2.80 -21.71
CA LYS A 327 6.39 -2.17 -23.03
C LYS A 327 6.06 -0.68 -22.96
N LEU A 328 5.41 -0.26 -21.91
CA LEU A 328 5.07 1.13 -21.60
C LEU A 328 4.75 1.30 -20.11
N GLY A 329 4.62 2.55 -19.65
CA GLY A 329 4.21 2.80 -18.28
C GLY A 329 3.50 4.12 -18.03
N ALA A 330 2.91 4.21 -16.83
CA ALA A 330 2.24 5.40 -16.32
C ALA A 330 2.78 5.79 -14.94
N SER A 331 3.25 7.02 -14.80
CA SER A 331 3.74 7.57 -13.54
C SER A 331 2.76 8.60 -13.01
N TYR A 332 2.24 8.37 -11.83
CA TYR A 332 1.37 9.26 -11.08
C TYR A 332 2.18 9.96 -9.98
N TYR A 333 2.48 11.25 -10.16
CA TYR A 333 3.29 12.02 -9.21
C TYR A 333 4.49 11.23 -8.66
N GLY A 334 5.19 10.54 -9.57
CA GLY A 334 6.25 9.62 -9.20
C GLY A 334 7.59 10.29 -8.96
N VAL A 335 8.39 9.71 -8.06
CA VAL A 335 9.76 10.14 -7.79
C VAL A 335 10.66 9.75 -8.95
N SER A 336 11.44 10.70 -9.47
CA SER A 336 12.42 10.48 -10.54
C SER A 336 13.87 10.83 -10.14
N ASP A 337 13.99 11.74 -9.17
CA ASP A 337 15.25 12.20 -8.58
C ASP A 337 15.22 11.97 -7.07
N LEU A 338 15.94 10.96 -6.61
CA LEU A 338 16.01 10.60 -5.18
C LEU A 338 16.78 11.64 -4.36
N LYS A 339 17.78 12.32 -4.96
CA LYS A 339 18.54 13.37 -4.29
C LYS A 339 17.66 14.61 -4.08
N GLY A 340 16.93 15.03 -5.08
CA GLY A 340 15.97 16.13 -4.98
C GLY A 340 14.89 15.83 -3.95
N LEU A 341 14.36 14.61 -3.94
CA LEU A 341 13.38 14.19 -2.93
C LEU A 341 13.93 14.29 -1.50
N ASP A 342 15.16 13.87 -1.26
CA ASP A 342 15.81 13.92 0.06
C ASP A 342 15.98 15.35 0.59
N GLN A 343 16.26 16.30 -0.31
CA GLN A 343 16.43 17.72 0.01
C GLN A 343 15.10 18.44 0.30
N ASP A 344 14.03 18.06 -0.40
CA ASP A 344 12.72 18.73 -0.35
C ASP A 344 11.73 18.03 0.58
N SER A 345 12.13 16.93 1.25
CA SER A 345 11.26 16.12 2.09
C SER A 345 10.81 16.87 3.36
N HIS A 346 9.53 16.68 3.73
CA HIS A 346 9.00 17.26 4.97
C HIS A 346 9.53 16.54 6.22
N LYS A 347 9.40 17.20 7.37
CA LYS A 347 10.00 16.75 8.64
C LYS A 347 9.79 15.28 8.97
N PHE A 348 8.58 14.73 8.75
CA PHE A 348 8.24 13.35 9.11
C PHE A 348 9.07 12.34 8.29
N GLU A 349 9.29 12.58 6.99
CA GLU A 349 10.02 11.68 6.09
C GLU A 349 11.49 12.09 5.86
N SER A 350 11.99 13.15 6.53
CA SER A 350 13.30 13.75 6.25
C SER A 350 14.50 12.79 6.39
N HIS A 351 14.33 11.66 7.05
CA HIS A 351 15.35 10.61 7.18
C HIS A 351 14.93 9.27 6.56
N TYR A 352 13.77 9.23 5.90
CA TYR A 352 13.22 7.97 5.39
C TYR A 352 14.07 7.38 4.27
N ASN A 353 14.60 8.22 3.38
CA ASN A 353 15.50 7.78 2.32
C ASN A 353 16.80 7.18 2.86
N ALA A 354 17.29 7.62 4.01
CA ALA A 354 18.46 7.02 4.65
C ALA A 354 18.24 5.53 5.02
N TYR A 355 17.02 5.17 5.36
CA TYR A 355 16.64 3.77 5.61
C TYR A 355 16.41 3.00 4.30
N LEU A 356 15.70 3.60 3.33
CA LEU A 356 15.30 2.95 2.08
C LEU A 356 16.47 2.76 1.11
N ILE A 357 17.48 3.63 1.18
CA ILE A 357 18.63 3.65 0.27
C ILE A 357 19.95 3.56 1.05
N ALA A 358 20.37 4.65 1.67
CA ALA A 358 21.51 4.76 2.57
C ALA A 358 21.64 6.21 3.09
N PRO A 359 22.35 6.46 4.20
CA PRO A 359 22.57 7.81 4.72
C PRO A 359 23.39 8.70 3.78
N GLN A 360 22.97 9.95 3.62
CA GLN A 360 23.73 11.01 2.96
C GLN A 360 24.72 11.66 3.95
N PRO A 361 25.83 12.28 3.47
CA PRO A 361 26.24 12.45 2.05
C PRO A 361 27.08 11.28 1.48
N GLN A 362 27.41 10.26 2.29
CA GLN A 362 28.32 9.18 1.90
C GLN A 362 27.75 8.31 0.75
N ALA A 363 26.44 8.31 0.58
CA ALA A 363 25.73 7.51 -0.40
C ALA A 363 25.35 8.26 -1.70
N GLU A 364 25.91 9.45 -1.96
CA GLU A 364 25.50 10.26 -3.12
C GLU A 364 25.57 9.50 -4.45
N ALA A 365 26.63 8.73 -4.67
CA ALA A 365 26.77 7.91 -5.88
C ALA A 365 25.65 6.87 -6.04
N LEU A 366 25.13 6.34 -4.91
CA LEU A 366 24.03 5.38 -4.92
C LEU A 366 22.70 6.06 -5.27
N TYR A 367 22.44 7.25 -4.73
CA TYR A 367 21.27 8.06 -5.10
C TYR A 367 21.28 8.41 -6.58
N GLN A 368 22.43 8.83 -7.11
CA GLN A 368 22.59 9.11 -8.54
C GLN A 368 22.35 7.86 -9.39
N ALA A 369 22.92 6.72 -9.02
CA ALA A 369 22.78 5.46 -9.74
C ALA A 369 21.35 4.91 -9.78
N ARG A 370 20.53 5.22 -8.75
CA ARG A 370 19.14 4.74 -8.63
C ARG A 370 18.10 5.77 -9.08
N SER A 371 18.49 7.02 -9.37
CA SER A 371 17.55 8.05 -9.86
C SER A 371 17.34 7.90 -11.38
N PRO A 372 16.13 7.57 -11.84
CA PRO A 372 15.85 7.39 -13.27
C PRO A 372 16.21 8.61 -14.13
N ILE A 373 16.09 9.81 -13.58
CA ILE A 373 16.42 11.06 -14.31
C ILE A 373 17.89 11.10 -14.79
N ASN A 374 18.81 10.46 -14.07
CA ASN A 374 20.23 10.44 -14.43
C ASN A 374 20.55 9.39 -15.51
N HIS A 375 19.57 8.57 -15.90
CA HIS A 375 19.72 7.45 -16.83
C HIS A 375 18.67 7.47 -17.94
N THR A 376 18.19 8.66 -18.31
CA THR A 376 17.15 8.81 -19.34
C THR A 376 17.62 8.30 -20.71
N ASP A 377 18.93 8.21 -20.94
CA ASP A 377 19.54 7.56 -22.10
C ASP A 377 19.17 6.07 -22.24
N ARG A 378 18.81 5.41 -21.16
CA ARG A 378 18.38 4.01 -21.12
C ARG A 378 16.86 3.84 -21.26
N LEU A 379 16.08 4.87 -20.94
CA LEU A 379 14.61 4.83 -21.01
C LEU A 379 14.14 5.04 -22.45
N SER A 380 13.69 3.95 -23.10
CA SER A 380 13.24 3.95 -24.50
C SER A 380 11.75 3.58 -24.65
N ARG A 381 11.05 3.31 -23.54
CA ARG A 381 9.66 2.88 -23.57
C ARG A 381 8.71 4.07 -23.46
N PRO A 382 7.58 4.04 -24.19
CA PRO A 382 6.54 5.08 -24.09
C PRO A 382 6.04 5.28 -22.67
N MET A 383 5.80 6.53 -22.26
CA MET A 383 5.32 6.86 -20.92
C MET A 383 4.25 7.94 -20.92
N ILE A 384 3.31 7.83 -19.98
CA ILE A 384 2.39 8.89 -19.62
C ILE A 384 2.62 9.33 -18.17
N PHE A 385 2.62 10.64 -17.94
CA PHE A 385 2.83 11.25 -16.62
C PHE A 385 1.62 12.05 -16.19
N PHE A 386 1.22 11.89 -14.92
CA PHE A 386 0.16 12.64 -14.26
C PHE A 386 0.72 13.32 -13.03
N GLN A 387 0.47 14.63 -12.87
CA GLN A 387 1.08 15.42 -11.81
C GLN A 387 0.11 16.50 -11.29
N GLY A 388 -0.12 16.51 -9.98
CA GLY A 388 -0.77 17.62 -9.31
C GLY A 388 0.16 18.84 -9.22
N LEU A 389 -0.30 20.01 -9.63
CA LEU A 389 0.56 21.21 -9.61
C LEU A 389 0.76 21.79 -8.21
N ASP A 390 -0.11 21.44 -7.25
CA ASP A 390 -0.01 21.84 -5.84
C ASP A 390 0.69 20.76 -4.97
N ASP A 391 1.34 19.76 -5.59
CA ASP A 391 2.02 18.68 -4.91
C ASP A 391 3.27 19.18 -4.17
N LYS A 392 3.25 19.04 -2.83
CA LYS A 392 4.36 19.43 -1.93
C LYS A 392 5.13 18.23 -1.38
N VAL A 393 4.73 17.00 -1.73
CA VAL A 393 5.40 15.76 -1.31
C VAL A 393 6.37 15.33 -2.40
N VAL A 394 5.89 15.25 -3.66
CA VAL A 394 6.73 15.04 -4.85
C VAL A 394 6.50 16.22 -5.78
N PRO A 395 7.41 17.21 -5.79
CA PRO A 395 7.23 18.44 -6.56
C PRO A 395 7.06 18.19 -8.07
N PRO A 396 6.27 19.04 -8.78
CA PRO A 396 5.99 18.88 -10.21
C PRO A 396 7.23 18.79 -11.11
N GLN A 397 8.34 19.36 -10.67
CA GLN A 397 9.62 19.29 -11.38
C GLN A 397 10.09 17.86 -11.59
N GLN A 398 9.79 16.94 -10.68
CA GLN A 398 10.13 15.51 -10.78
C GLN A 398 9.56 14.88 -12.06
N SER A 399 8.29 15.13 -12.35
CA SER A 399 7.63 14.67 -13.58
C SER A 399 8.08 15.46 -14.82
N GLN A 400 8.19 16.80 -14.70
CA GLN A 400 8.54 17.68 -15.82
C GLN A 400 9.92 17.33 -16.42
N MET A 401 10.93 17.13 -15.57
CA MET A 401 12.28 16.76 -16.03
C MET A 401 12.28 15.47 -16.85
N MET A 402 11.54 14.46 -16.42
CA MET A 402 11.42 13.19 -17.15
C MET A 402 10.72 13.37 -18.51
N VAL A 403 9.63 14.13 -18.53
CA VAL A 403 8.88 14.46 -19.75
C VAL A 403 9.75 15.16 -20.76
N ASP A 404 10.51 16.18 -20.34
CA ASP A 404 11.38 16.96 -21.22
C ASP A 404 12.54 16.10 -21.79
N ALA A 405 13.13 15.25 -20.95
CA ALA A 405 14.15 14.31 -21.38
C ALA A 405 13.62 13.31 -22.43
N LEU A 406 12.42 12.76 -22.23
CA LEU A 406 11.80 11.82 -23.18
C LEU A 406 11.40 12.52 -24.50
N LYS A 407 10.87 13.77 -24.42
CA LYS A 407 10.59 14.58 -25.61
C LYS A 407 11.83 14.80 -26.45
N ALA A 408 12.93 15.21 -25.82
CA ALA A 408 14.20 15.48 -26.50
C ALA A 408 14.79 14.23 -27.17
N ARG A 409 14.49 13.05 -26.66
CA ARG A 409 14.98 11.76 -27.18
C ARG A 409 14.08 11.12 -28.22
N GLY A 410 12.96 11.73 -28.56
CA GLY A 410 12.03 11.17 -29.54
C GLY A 410 11.25 9.96 -29.02
N VAL A 411 11.19 9.75 -27.70
CA VAL A 411 10.37 8.68 -27.08
C VAL A 411 8.92 9.16 -26.97
N PRO A 412 7.91 8.36 -27.33
CA PRO A 412 6.52 8.74 -27.17
C PRO A 412 6.19 9.04 -25.71
N VAL A 413 5.72 10.27 -25.45
CA VAL A 413 5.42 10.71 -24.08
C VAL A 413 4.20 11.62 -24.05
N ALA A 414 3.34 11.43 -23.03
CA ALA A 414 2.24 12.33 -22.70
C ALA A 414 2.41 12.87 -21.27
N TYR A 415 1.92 14.09 -21.04
CA TYR A 415 1.96 14.74 -19.73
C TYR A 415 0.65 15.47 -19.45
N LEU A 416 0.04 15.15 -18.32
CA LEU A 416 -1.17 15.79 -17.84
C LEU A 416 -0.90 16.45 -16.49
N PRO A 417 -0.55 17.76 -16.47
CA PRO A 417 -0.55 18.56 -15.25
C PRO A 417 -1.99 18.85 -14.84
N LEU A 418 -2.28 18.76 -13.53
CA LEU A 418 -3.62 18.92 -12.95
C LEU A 418 -3.63 20.07 -11.95
N GLU A 419 -4.31 21.16 -12.30
CA GLU A 419 -4.45 22.33 -11.45
C GLU A 419 -5.34 22.05 -10.23
N GLY A 420 -4.91 22.53 -9.05
CA GLY A 420 -5.62 22.38 -7.79
C GLY A 420 -5.66 20.93 -7.28
N GLU A 421 -4.73 20.09 -7.75
CA GLU A 421 -4.46 18.77 -7.19
C GLU A 421 -3.09 18.75 -6.52
N GLY A 422 -3.03 18.08 -5.37
CA GLY A 422 -1.79 17.85 -4.62
C GLY A 422 -1.24 16.43 -4.84
N HIS A 423 -0.64 15.86 -3.77
CA HIS A 423 -0.14 14.50 -3.78
C HIS A 423 -1.31 13.51 -3.69
N GLY A 424 -1.73 12.98 -4.84
CA GLY A 424 -2.98 12.21 -5.01
C GLY A 424 -4.13 13.10 -5.50
N PHE A 425 -4.90 12.57 -6.45
CA PHE A 425 -6.02 13.31 -7.09
C PHE A 425 -7.33 13.07 -6.34
N ARG A 426 -8.10 14.13 -6.13
CA ARG A 426 -9.33 14.10 -5.33
C ARG A 426 -10.55 14.59 -6.09
N LYS A 427 -10.37 15.42 -7.11
CA LYS A 427 -11.46 15.91 -7.93
C LYS A 427 -11.92 14.82 -8.89
N ALA A 428 -13.21 14.50 -8.88
CA ALA A 428 -13.78 13.42 -9.69
C ALA A 428 -13.47 13.59 -11.19
N GLU A 429 -13.58 14.81 -11.70
CA GLU A 429 -13.27 15.13 -13.09
C GLU A 429 -11.81 14.85 -13.46
N ASN A 430 -10.86 15.08 -12.55
CA ASN A 430 -9.46 14.80 -12.77
C ASN A 430 -9.16 13.29 -12.70
N ILE A 431 -9.81 12.57 -11.79
CA ILE A 431 -9.69 11.10 -11.70
C ILE A 431 -10.19 10.46 -12.98
N VAL A 432 -11.36 10.85 -13.47
CA VAL A 432 -11.94 10.37 -14.75
C VAL A 432 -11.00 10.70 -15.91
N ARG A 433 -10.58 11.97 -16.00
CA ARG A 433 -9.68 12.44 -17.06
C ARG A 433 -8.35 11.67 -17.08
N THR A 434 -7.79 11.33 -15.94
CA THR A 434 -6.53 10.56 -15.89
C THR A 434 -6.72 9.13 -16.38
N LEU A 435 -7.81 8.45 -15.98
CA LEU A 435 -8.10 7.08 -16.43
C LEU A 435 -8.37 7.03 -17.95
N GLU A 436 -9.13 7.98 -18.48
CA GLU A 436 -9.43 8.05 -19.90
C GLU A 436 -8.18 8.40 -20.74
N ALA A 437 -7.35 9.33 -20.27
CA ALA A 437 -6.11 9.69 -20.93
C ALA A 437 -5.12 8.52 -20.94
N GLU A 438 -5.03 7.78 -19.86
CA GLU A 438 -4.20 6.59 -19.75
C GLU A 438 -4.69 5.49 -20.70
N LEU A 439 -6.01 5.26 -20.77
CA LEU A 439 -6.61 4.31 -21.71
C LEU A 439 -6.32 4.72 -23.15
N TYR A 440 -6.51 6.01 -23.52
CA TYR A 440 -6.19 6.51 -24.85
C TYR A 440 -4.72 6.25 -25.20
N PHE A 441 -3.80 6.55 -24.27
CA PHE A 441 -2.37 6.34 -24.45
C PHE A 441 -2.06 4.86 -24.73
N TYR A 442 -2.61 3.94 -23.93
CA TYR A 442 -2.39 2.51 -24.10
C TYR A 442 -2.95 1.99 -25.44
N GLN A 443 -4.14 2.45 -25.84
CA GLN A 443 -4.74 2.10 -27.11
C GLN A 443 -3.87 2.55 -28.27
N ARG A 444 -3.35 3.77 -28.22
CA ARG A 444 -2.51 4.33 -29.30
C ARG A 444 -1.17 3.61 -29.42
N ILE A 445 -0.54 3.25 -28.31
CA ILE A 445 0.76 2.56 -28.32
C ILE A 445 0.64 1.10 -28.76
N PHE A 446 -0.38 0.38 -28.30
CA PHE A 446 -0.58 -1.04 -28.64
C PHE A 446 -1.44 -1.29 -29.88
N GLY A 447 -2.00 -0.25 -30.49
CA GLY A 447 -2.94 -0.40 -31.61
C GLY A 447 -4.24 -1.11 -31.20
N LEU A 448 -4.70 -0.90 -29.96
CA LEU A 448 -5.94 -1.50 -29.45
C LEU A 448 -7.15 -0.67 -29.90
N HIS A 449 -8.22 -1.37 -30.27
CA HIS A 449 -9.51 -0.77 -30.54
C HIS A 449 -10.46 -1.15 -29.42
N ALA A 450 -10.97 -0.16 -28.67
CA ALA A 450 -12.03 -0.36 -27.70
C ALA A 450 -13.34 0.26 -28.20
N ALA A 451 -14.47 -0.25 -27.68
CA ALA A 451 -15.77 0.33 -27.96
C ALA A 451 -15.88 1.76 -27.43
N ASP A 452 -15.22 2.03 -26.31
CA ASP A 452 -15.09 3.39 -25.75
C ASP A 452 -13.91 4.10 -26.41
N ALA A 453 -14.18 5.22 -27.04
CA ALA A 453 -13.16 6.11 -27.59
C ALA A 453 -12.96 7.27 -26.62
N PRO A 454 -11.97 7.20 -25.70
CA PRO A 454 -11.68 8.32 -24.81
C PRO A 454 -11.22 9.54 -25.60
N ALA A 455 -11.37 10.72 -25.02
CA ALA A 455 -10.96 11.97 -25.66
C ALA A 455 -9.46 11.94 -26.00
N PRO A 456 -9.07 12.34 -27.23
CA PRO A 456 -7.68 12.37 -27.63
C PRO A 456 -6.85 13.28 -26.73
N ILE A 457 -5.65 12.83 -26.39
CA ILE A 457 -4.63 13.63 -25.71
C ILE A 457 -3.42 13.83 -26.61
N GLN A 458 -2.61 14.85 -26.35
CA GLN A 458 -1.35 15.05 -27.03
C GLN A 458 -0.34 14.01 -26.57
N ILE A 459 0.18 13.21 -27.51
CA ILE A 459 1.31 12.31 -27.31
C ILE A 459 2.45 12.84 -28.16
N HIS A 460 3.49 13.35 -27.51
CA HIS A 460 4.68 13.82 -28.22
C HIS A 460 5.43 12.62 -28.80
N ASN A 461 6.09 12.83 -29.95
CA ASN A 461 6.91 11.83 -30.65
C ASN A 461 6.17 10.53 -31.08
N LEU A 462 4.84 10.55 -31.12
CA LEU A 462 4.05 9.48 -31.71
C LEU A 462 3.67 9.89 -33.15
N THR A 463 4.19 9.19 -34.13
CA THR A 463 3.88 9.36 -35.58
C THR A 463 2.67 8.56 -36.01
#